data_264b78f04362cef40afdc42018f7ac2e
#
_entry.id   264b78f04362cef40afdc42018f7ac2e
#
_cell.length_a   1.000
_cell.length_b   1.000
_cell.length_c   1.000
_cell.angle_alpha   90.00
_cell.angle_beta   90.00
_cell.angle_gamma   90.00
#
_symmetry.space_group_name_H-M   'P 1'
#
loop_
_entity.id
_entity.type
_entity.pdbx_description
1 polymer ?
#
loop_
_entity_poly.entity_id
_entity_poly.type
_entity_poly.pdbx_seq_one_letter_code
_entity_poly.pdbx_strand_id
1 'polypeptide(L)'
;QGWFPEGLFPIFTTMLIVNFAFSGTELIGVAAGETKDPAKNVPKAINTAIFRLLIFFVGTILVVTSLLPHQEAGLAAEGVSSSPFVTVFQHIGIPYAEDIIRFVIITALLSAANSGLFAASRMMWSLSYQKQLPAVFSKINARGVPYVAVIVTMIGGMPGLLSEQFAPEAIFTNLLGIAAFTMVVVWMSICLSQFNFRRQWYKQGRKKEELGFAAPLFPIVPILGFIFCFITY
;
A
#
# COMPACT_ATOMS: atom_id res chain seq x y z
N GLN A 1 -27.54 -10.31 16.99
CA GLN A 1 -26.81 -10.67 15.75
C GLN A 1 -25.44 -11.18 16.18
N GLY A 2 -25.04 -12.40 15.71
CA GLY A 2 -23.74 -12.99 16.06
C GLY A 2 -22.57 -12.27 15.37
N TRP A 3 -21.34 -12.66 15.71
CA TRP A 3 -20.10 -12.12 15.13
C TRP A 3 -19.99 -12.33 13.60
N PHE A 4 -20.73 -13.27 13.03
CA PHE A 4 -20.72 -13.61 11.59
C PHE A 4 -22.15 -13.76 11.07
N PRO A 5 -22.92 -12.67 10.92
CA PRO A 5 -24.33 -12.74 10.51
C PRO A 5 -24.52 -13.32 9.11
N GLU A 6 -23.53 -13.19 8.22
CA GLU A 6 -23.56 -13.70 6.83
C GLU A 6 -22.55 -14.84 6.61
N GLY A 7 -22.04 -15.46 7.68
CA GLY A 7 -21.04 -16.51 7.60
C GLY A 7 -19.61 -16.00 7.35
N LEU A 8 -18.71 -16.92 7.00
CA LEU A 8 -17.29 -16.61 6.81
C LEU A 8 -16.93 -16.20 5.36
N PHE A 9 -17.79 -16.50 4.40
CA PHE A 9 -17.52 -16.25 2.98
C PHE A 9 -17.26 -14.76 2.65
N PRO A 10 -18.02 -13.79 3.17
CA PRO A 10 -17.75 -12.37 2.94
C PRO A 10 -16.35 -11.90 3.41
N ILE A 11 -15.77 -12.57 4.42
CA ILE A 11 -14.42 -12.26 4.88
C ILE A 11 -13.40 -12.51 3.76
N PHE A 12 -13.52 -13.64 3.06
CA PHE A 12 -12.61 -13.96 1.95
C PHE A 12 -12.79 -13.03 0.75
N THR A 13 -14.03 -12.67 0.41
CA THR A 13 -14.29 -11.75 -0.70
C THR A 13 -13.80 -10.33 -0.43
N THR A 14 -13.86 -9.88 0.83
CA THR A 14 -13.34 -8.55 1.20
C THR A 14 -11.82 -8.51 1.39
N MET A 15 -11.16 -9.66 1.57
CA MET A 15 -9.70 -9.72 1.78
C MET A 15 -8.91 -9.06 0.66
N LEU A 16 -9.35 -9.18 -0.60
CA LEU A 16 -8.68 -8.55 -1.75
C LEU A 16 -8.69 -7.03 -1.63
N ILE A 17 -9.83 -6.45 -1.28
CA ILE A 17 -10.00 -4.99 -1.09
C ILE A 17 -9.19 -4.53 0.13
N VAL A 18 -9.25 -5.29 1.22
CA VAL A 18 -8.49 -5.00 2.44
C VAL A 18 -6.99 -5.06 2.18
N ASN A 19 -6.51 -6.02 1.39
CA ASN A 19 -5.09 -6.08 0.99
C ASN A 19 -4.66 -4.80 0.27
N PHE A 20 -5.49 -4.27 -0.63
CA PHE A 20 -5.17 -3.00 -1.30
C PHE A 20 -5.04 -1.84 -0.31
N ALA A 21 -5.84 -1.81 0.76
CA ALA A 21 -5.75 -0.78 1.78
C ALA A 21 -4.40 -0.75 2.53
N PHE A 22 -3.67 -1.87 2.55
CA PHE A 22 -2.31 -1.95 3.11
C PHE A 22 -1.20 -1.65 2.10
N SER A 23 -1.54 -1.32 0.85
CA SER A 23 -0.56 -0.95 -0.17
C SER A 23 0.23 0.30 0.26
N GLY A 24 1.50 0.35 -0.13
CA GLY A 24 2.41 1.42 0.27
C GLY A 24 3.34 1.03 1.43
N THR A 25 3.10 -0.07 2.14
CA THR A 25 4.01 -0.57 3.19
C THR A 25 5.36 -0.98 2.61
N GLU A 26 5.39 -1.49 1.38
CA GLU A 26 6.60 -1.84 0.62
C GLU A 26 7.47 -0.62 0.27
N LEU A 27 6.92 0.61 0.28
CA LEU A 27 7.66 1.84 0.00
C LEU A 27 8.80 2.08 0.99
N ILE A 28 8.71 1.55 2.21
CA ILE A 28 9.80 1.59 3.19
C ILE A 28 11.05 0.90 2.62
N GLY A 29 10.85 -0.22 1.91
CA GLY A 29 11.94 -0.95 1.24
C GLY A 29 12.53 -0.15 0.06
N VAL A 30 11.69 0.51 -0.74
CA VAL A 30 12.12 1.36 -1.86
C VAL A 30 12.94 2.55 -1.36
N ALA A 31 12.51 3.19 -0.26
CA ALA A 31 13.19 4.33 0.33
C ALA A 31 14.45 3.97 1.14
N ALA A 32 14.69 2.67 1.39
CA ALA A 32 15.83 2.22 2.19
C ALA A 32 17.19 2.66 1.62
N GLY A 33 17.31 2.69 0.27
CA GLY A 33 18.52 3.13 -0.42
C GLY A 33 18.88 4.61 -0.25
N GLU A 34 17.92 5.45 0.15
CA GLU A 34 18.10 6.89 0.36
C GLU A 34 18.08 7.28 1.85
N THR A 35 17.90 6.28 2.72
CA THR A 35 17.79 6.49 4.16
C THR A 35 19.18 6.60 4.80
N LYS A 36 19.40 7.60 5.64
CA LYS A 36 20.59 7.67 6.50
C LYS A 36 20.57 6.51 7.49
N ASP A 37 21.72 5.84 7.67
CA ASP A 37 21.87 4.69 8.56
C ASP A 37 20.75 3.64 8.38
N PRO A 38 20.63 3.04 7.19
CA PRO A 38 19.50 2.17 6.86
C PRO A 38 19.41 0.97 7.79
N ALA A 39 20.52 0.44 8.29
CA ALA A 39 20.56 -0.68 9.24
C ALA A 39 19.81 -0.39 10.55
N LYS A 40 19.72 0.88 10.97
CA LYS A 40 19.03 1.32 12.19
C LYS A 40 17.62 1.87 11.88
N ASN A 41 17.50 2.70 10.85
CA ASN A 41 16.29 3.46 10.61
C ASN A 41 15.22 2.64 9.87
N VAL A 42 15.60 1.74 8.97
CA VAL A 42 14.62 0.89 8.24
C VAL A 42 13.90 -0.06 9.19
N PRO A 43 14.56 -0.82 10.09
CA PRO A 43 13.86 -1.65 11.07
C PRO A 43 12.93 -0.85 11.99
N LYS A 44 13.36 0.34 12.43
CA LYS A 44 12.51 1.23 13.23
C LYS A 44 11.29 1.70 12.46
N ALA A 45 11.44 2.07 11.18
CA ALA A 45 10.34 2.47 10.32
C ALA A 45 9.32 1.33 10.13
N ILE A 46 9.79 0.10 9.86
CA ILE A 46 8.93 -1.09 9.71
C ILE A 46 8.13 -1.34 10.99
N ASN A 47 8.78 -1.39 12.15
CA ASN A 47 8.10 -1.63 13.42
C ASN A 47 7.08 -0.53 13.73
N THR A 48 7.45 0.75 13.51
CA THR A 48 6.54 1.88 13.71
C THR A 48 5.35 1.81 12.75
N ALA A 49 5.56 1.41 11.50
CA ALA A 49 4.49 1.24 10.52
C ALA A 49 3.50 0.16 10.95
N ILE A 50 3.99 -1.00 11.41
CA ILE A 50 3.13 -2.10 11.90
C ILE A 50 2.22 -1.60 13.05
N PHE A 51 2.78 -0.94 14.07
CA PHE A 51 2.00 -0.41 15.18
C PHE A 51 0.98 0.64 14.73
N ARG A 52 1.38 1.55 13.84
CA ARG A 52 0.47 2.56 13.29
C ARG A 52 -0.68 1.92 12.50
N LEU A 53 -0.38 0.96 11.65
CA LEU A 53 -1.39 0.25 10.88
C LEU A 53 -2.38 -0.46 11.81
N LEU A 54 -1.91 -1.20 12.81
CA LEU A 54 -2.79 -1.87 13.76
C LEU A 54 -3.70 -0.86 14.50
N ILE A 55 -3.14 0.22 15.04
CA ILE A 55 -3.90 1.20 15.81
C ILE A 55 -4.89 1.95 14.90
N PHE A 56 -4.42 2.48 13.78
CA PHE A 56 -5.26 3.33 12.94
C PHE A 56 -6.28 2.55 12.11
N PHE A 57 -5.93 1.41 11.53
CA PHE A 57 -6.91 0.62 10.78
C PHE A 57 -7.89 -0.09 11.70
N VAL A 58 -7.41 -0.89 12.65
CA VAL A 58 -8.29 -1.65 13.54
C VAL A 58 -9.07 -0.70 14.44
N GLY A 59 -8.41 0.31 15.03
CA GLY A 59 -9.06 1.30 15.89
C GLY A 59 -10.13 2.10 15.15
N THR A 60 -9.84 2.56 13.94
CA THR A 60 -10.80 3.30 13.11
C THR A 60 -12.01 2.44 12.74
N ILE A 61 -11.79 1.21 12.29
CA ILE A 61 -12.90 0.30 11.96
C ILE A 61 -13.76 0.02 13.19
N LEU A 62 -13.14 -0.23 14.35
CA LEU A 62 -13.88 -0.44 15.59
C LEU A 62 -14.74 0.78 15.97
N VAL A 63 -14.21 1.99 15.86
CA VAL A 63 -14.95 3.21 16.17
C VAL A 63 -16.09 3.40 15.18
N VAL A 64 -15.84 3.31 13.88
CA VAL A 64 -16.85 3.50 12.83
C VAL A 64 -17.98 2.47 12.97
N THR A 65 -17.65 1.19 13.13
CA THR A 65 -18.65 0.12 13.26
C THR A 65 -19.42 0.16 14.57
N SER A 66 -18.86 0.82 15.61
CA SER A 66 -19.55 1.02 16.89
C SER A 66 -20.54 2.21 16.85
N LEU A 67 -20.30 3.18 15.98
CA LEU A 67 -21.10 4.42 15.91
C LEU A 67 -22.12 4.40 14.77
N LEU A 68 -21.85 3.68 13.69
CA LEU A 68 -22.74 3.61 12.53
C LEU A 68 -23.45 2.26 12.44
N PRO A 69 -24.78 2.25 12.16
CA PRO A 69 -25.47 1.04 11.79
C PRO A 69 -24.85 0.40 10.54
N HIS A 70 -24.82 -0.92 10.48
CA HIS A 70 -24.22 -1.68 9.37
C HIS A 70 -24.76 -1.27 7.98
N GLN A 71 -26.03 -0.89 7.91
CA GLN A 71 -26.69 -0.47 6.68
C GLN A 71 -26.17 0.90 6.16
N GLU A 72 -25.83 1.81 7.04
CA GLU A 72 -25.28 3.13 6.67
C GLU A 72 -23.78 3.05 6.34
N ALA A 73 -23.04 2.16 6.98
CA ALA A 73 -21.63 1.94 6.68
C ALA A 73 -21.40 1.34 5.28
N GLY A 74 -22.38 0.59 4.74
CA GLY A 74 -22.32 0.00 3.39
C GLY A 74 -22.57 0.98 2.25
N LEU A 75 -23.25 2.10 2.52
CA LEU A 75 -23.58 3.13 1.51
C LEU A 75 -22.40 4.07 1.18
N ALA A 76 -21.27 3.91 1.85
CA ALA A 76 -20.06 4.74 1.68
C ALA A 76 -19.35 4.56 0.31
N ALA A 77 -19.90 3.77 -0.61
CA ALA A 77 -19.29 3.52 -1.92
C ALA A 77 -19.49 4.64 -2.96
N GLU A 78 -20.34 5.64 -2.69
CA GLU A 78 -20.79 6.59 -3.70
C GLU A 78 -20.10 7.98 -3.68
N GLY A 79 -18.98 8.13 -2.97
CA GLY A 79 -18.19 9.37 -3.01
C GLY A 79 -17.71 9.88 -1.65
N VAL A 80 -16.97 11.00 -1.65
CA VAL A 80 -16.36 11.57 -0.43
C VAL A 80 -17.41 12.04 0.58
N SER A 81 -18.54 12.54 0.12
CA SER A 81 -19.68 12.98 0.95
C SER A 81 -20.39 11.82 1.66
N SER A 82 -20.30 10.62 1.12
CA SER A 82 -20.83 9.38 1.70
C SER A 82 -19.80 8.65 2.56
N SER A 83 -18.64 9.24 2.80
CA SER A 83 -17.61 8.62 3.63
C SER A 83 -18.12 8.39 5.05
N PRO A 84 -17.93 7.18 5.64
CA PRO A 84 -18.31 6.89 7.03
C PRO A 84 -17.73 7.89 8.02
N PHE A 85 -16.56 8.44 7.73
CA PHE A 85 -15.94 9.49 8.55
C PHE A 85 -16.76 10.76 8.58
N VAL A 86 -17.25 11.22 7.41
CA VAL A 86 -18.10 12.42 7.30
C VAL A 86 -19.38 12.20 8.11
N THR A 87 -20.01 11.04 7.93
CA THR A 87 -21.26 10.69 8.62
C THR A 87 -21.08 10.68 10.16
N VAL A 88 -20.00 10.08 10.66
CA VAL A 88 -19.70 10.08 12.10
C VAL A 88 -19.53 11.50 12.64
N PHE A 89 -18.78 12.35 11.96
CA PHE A 89 -18.55 13.73 12.40
C PHE A 89 -19.82 14.59 12.32
N GLN A 90 -20.69 14.35 11.34
CA GLN A 90 -21.99 15.00 11.24
C GLN A 90 -22.93 14.62 12.41
N HIS A 91 -22.96 13.33 12.78
CA HIS A 91 -23.75 12.86 13.94
C HIS A 91 -23.29 13.47 15.26
N ILE A 92 -22.00 13.76 15.40
CA ILE A 92 -21.44 14.41 16.61
C ILE A 92 -21.75 15.93 16.63
N GLY A 93 -22.21 16.49 15.51
CA GLY A 93 -22.57 17.90 15.41
C GLY A 93 -21.40 18.88 15.31
N ILE A 94 -20.25 18.41 14.81
CA ILE A 94 -19.08 19.27 14.60
C ILE A 94 -19.32 20.17 13.39
N PRO A 95 -19.32 21.50 13.54
CA PRO A 95 -19.50 22.41 12.42
C PRO A 95 -18.34 22.28 11.41
N TYR A 96 -18.66 22.39 10.12
CA TYR A 96 -17.68 22.26 9.01
C TYR A 96 -16.96 20.90 8.94
N ALA A 97 -17.49 19.86 9.58
CA ALA A 97 -16.87 18.52 9.60
C ALA A 97 -16.62 17.98 8.20
N GLU A 98 -17.56 18.16 7.29
CA GLU A 98 -17.46 17.71 5.90
C GLU A 98 -16.28 18.37 5.17
N ASP A 99 -16.12 19.70 5.28
CA ASP A 99 -15.04 20.44 4.62
C ASP A 99 -13.67 20.06 5.18
N ILE A 100 -13.58 19.87 6.50
CA ILE A 100 -12.35 19.43 7.16
C ILE A 100 -11.95 18.03 6.65
N ILE A 101 -12.88 17.09 6.62
CA ILE A 101 -12.60 15.72 6.15
C ILE A 101 -12.26 15.71 4.66
N ARG A 102 -12.96 16.47 3.83
CA ARG A 102 -12.62 16.63 2.40
C ARG A 102 -11.20 17.14 2.21
N PHE A 103 -10.80 18.16 2.95
CA PHE A 103 -9.43 18.68 2.91
C PHE A 103 -8.39 17.63 3.30
N VAL A 104 -8.66 16.87 4.38
CA VAL A 104 -7.79 15.78 4.83
C VAL A 104 -7.69 14.70 3.77
N ILE A 105 -8.79 14.29 3.15
CA ILE A 105 -8.79 13.26 2.09
C ILE A 105 -7.99 13.74 0.87
N ILE A 106 -8.19 14.98 0.42
CA ILE A 106 -7.46 15.54 -0.73
C ILE A 106 -5.95 15.55 -0.44
N THR A 107 -5.54 16.02 0.73
CA THR A 107 -4.11 16.06 1.10
C THR A 107 -3.52 14.64 1.23
N ALA A 108 -4.27 13.68 1.74
CA ALA A 108 -3.86 12.29 1.83
C ALA A 108 -3.69 11.65 0.44
N LEU A 109 -4.64 11.88 -0.47
CA LEU A 109 -4.57 11.39 -1.85
C LEU A 109 -3.39 11.98 -2.62
N LEU A 110 -3.14 13.28 -2.49
CA LEU A 110 -1.97 13.94 -3.09
C LEU A 110 -0.66 13.37 -2.54
N SER A 111 -0.60 13.12 -1.24
CA SER A 111 0.56 12.49 -0.60
C SER A 111 0.77 11.06 -1.10
N ALA A 112 -0.28 10.26 -1.22
CA ALA A 112 -0.21 8.90 -1.74
C ALA A 112 0.24 8.88 -3.22
N ALA A 113 -0.32 9.76 -4.05
CA ALA A 113 0.06 9.89 -5.45
C ALA A 113 1.53 10.28 -5.60
N ASN A 114 2.01 11.24 -4.80
CA ASN A 114 3.42 11.65 -4.80
C ASN A 114 4.34 10.49 -4.37
N SER A 115 3.95 9.71 -3.37
CA SER A 115 4.72 8.54 -2.91
C SER A 115 4.77 7.45 -3.99
N GLY A 116 3.66 7.18 -4.67
CA GLY A 116 3.59 6.26 -5.80
C GLY A 116 4.47 6.70 -6.97
N LEU A 117 4.44 7.99 -7.32
CA LEU A 117 5.28 8.58 -8.37
C LEU A 117 6.77 8.44 -8.02
N PHE A 118 7.14 8.72 -6.77
CA PHE A 118 8.49 8.52 -6.27
C PHE A 118 8.94 7.07 -6.43
N ALA A 119 8.16 6.13 -5.91
CA ALA A 119 8.50 4.71 -5.96
C ALA A 119 8.62 4.19 -7.39
N ALA A 120 7.64 4.45 -8.25
CA ALA A 120 7.64 3.99 -9.64
C ALA A 120 8.84 4.55 -10.42
N SER A 121 9.13 5.85 -10.30
CA SER A 121 10.24 6.47 -10.99
C SER A 121 11.60 5.93 -10.51
N ARG A 122 11.76 5.66 -9.22
CA ARG A 122 12.98 5.05 -8.66
C ARG A 122 13.15 3.60 -9.08
N MET A 123 12.08 2.83 -9.13
CA MET A 123 12.14 1.45 -9.63
C MET A 123 12.52 1.40 -11.11
N MET A 124 11.94 2.26 -11.97
CA MET A 124 12.31 2.37 -13.38
C MET A 124 13.78 2.76 -13.54
N TRP A 125 14.27 3.72 -12.76
CA TRP A 125 15.67 4.11 -12.75
C TRP A 125 16.57 2.94 -12.36
N SER A 126 16.26 2.23 -11.29
CA SER A 126 17.03 1.09 -10.78
C SER A 126 17.10 -0.05 -11.80
N LEU A 127 15.98 -0.40 -12.43
CA LEU A 127 15.93 -1.41 -13.47
C LEU A 127 16.74 -1.01 -14.72
N SER A 128 16.71 0.27 -15.09
CA SER A 128 17.52 0.78 -16.20
C SER A 128 19.01 0.76 -15.87
N TYR A 129 19.38 1.10 -14.63
CA TYR A 129 20.76 1.01 -14.17
C TYR A 129 21.29 -0.43 -14.21
N GLN A 130 20.43 -1.42 -13.92
CA GLN A 130 20.72 -2.85 -14.04
C GLN A 130 20.61 -3.38 -15.48
N LYS A 131 20.42 -2.52 -16.48
CA LYS A 131 20.28 -2.88 -17.91
C LYS A 131 19.05 -3.76 -18.24
N GLN A 132 18.04 -3.75 -17.38
CA GLN A 132 16.76 -4.45 -17.60
C GLN A 132 15.73 -3.57 -18.32
N LEU A 133 15.91 -2.24 -18.28
CA LEU A 133 15.13 -1.26 -19.03
C LEU A 133 16.05 -0.39 -19.90
N PRO A 134 15.50 0.30 -20.92
CA PRO A 134 16.27 1.21 -21.79
C PRO A 134 17.05 2.25 -20.98
N ALA A 135 18.29 2.53 -21.38
CA ALA A 135 19.20 3.42 -20.68
C ALA A 135 18.70 4.87 -20.54
N VAL A 136 17.66 5.25 -21.28
CA VAL A 136 17.05 6.57 -21.17
C VAL A 136 16.47 6.84 -19.77
N PHE A 137 15.99 5.81 -19.07
CA PHE A 137 15.42 5.93 -17.72
C PHE A 137 16.47 6.08 -16.62
N SER A 138 17.74 5.79 -16.91
CA SER A 138 18.85 6.00 -15.96
C SER A 138 19.33 7.44 -15.90
N LYS A 139 18.84 8.33 -16.80
CA LYS A 139 19.23 9.74 -16.83
C LYS A 139 18.69 10.46 -15.58
N ILE A 140 19.61 11.10 -14.84
CA ILE A 140 19.30 11.93 -13.68
C ILE A 140 19.64 13.38 -13.98
N ASN A 141 18.91 14.31 -13.36
CA ASN A 141 19.22 15.72 -13.41
C ASN A 141 20.30 16.09 -12.36
N ALA A 142 20.72 17.38 -12.32
CA ALA A 142 21.70 17.89 -11.37
C ALA A 142 21.30 17.69 -9.89
N ARG A 143 20.02 17.45 -9.61
CA ARG A 143 19.49 17.20 -8.26
C ARG A 143 19.33 15.69 -7.95
N GLY A 144 19.83 14.80 -8.81
CA GLY A 144 19.72 13.35 -8.63
C GLY A 144 18.32 12.78 -8.93
N VAL A 145 17.42 13.52 -9.58
CA VAL A 145 16.07 13.07 -9.92
C VAL A 145 16.06 12.40 -11.29
N PRO A 146 15.51 11.18 -11.45
CA PRO A 146 15.37 10.49 -12.72
C PRO A 146 14.21 11.06 -13.53
N TYR A 147 14.41 12.23 -14.13
CA TYR A 147 13.34 13.03 -14.74
C TYR A 147 12.57 12.33 -15.87
N VAL A 148 13.24 11.49 -16.66
CA VAL A 148 12.59 10.73 -17.74
C VAL A 148 11.62 9.69 -17.14
N ALA A 149 12.06 8.97 -16.10
CA ALA A 149 11.22 8.02 -15.41
C ALA A 149 10.01 8.70 -14.75
N VAL A 150 10.21 9.87 -14.13
CA VAL A 150 9.13 10.68 -13.55
C VAL A 150 8.10 11.08 -14.61
N ILE A 151 8.54 11.62 -15.76
CA ILE A 151 7.63 12.04 -16.83
C ILE A 151 6.83 10.85 -17.36
N VAL A 152 7.47 9.71 -17.62
CA VAL A 152 6.78 8.52 -18.12
C VAL A 152 5.79 7.97 -17.10
N THR A 153 6.13 7.96 -15.82
CA THR A 153 5.19 7.58 -14.74
C THR A 153 4.00 8.53 -14.67
N MET A 154 4.20 9.83 -14.82
CA MET A 154 3.11 10.81 -14.88
C MET A 154 2.18 10.58 -16.07
N ILE A 155 2.76 10.32 -17.26
CA ILE A 155 1.97 9.99 -18.47
C ILE A 155 1.17 8.69 -18.24
N GLY A 156 1.78 7.68 -17.59
CA GLY A 156 1.09 6.45 -17.21
C GLY A 156 -0.08 6.64 -16.24
N GLY A 157 -0.10 7.74 -15.47
CA GLY A 157 -1.22 8.12 -14.61
C GLY A 157 -2.38 8.84 -15.33
N MET A 158 -2.15 9.34 -16.55
CA MET A 158 -3.16 10.10 -17.31
C MET A 158 -4.48 9.33 -17.58
N PRO A 159 -4.47 8.01 -17.88
CA PRO A 159 -5.72 7.26 -18.02
C PRO A 159 -6.65 7.38 -16.81
N GLY A 160 -6.10 7.55 -15.59
CA GLY A 160 -6.90 7.81 -14.40
C GLY A 160 -7.65 9.14 -14.45
N LEU A 161 -7.07 10.19 -15.02
CA LEU A 161 -7.73 11.49 -15.21
C LEU A 161 -8.80 11.44 -16.32
N LEU A 162 -8.55 10.65 -17.37
CA LEU A 162 -9.48 10.50 -18.48
C LEU A 162 -10.69 9.62 -18.10
N SER A 163 -10.56 8.78 -17.07
CA SER A 163 -11.62 7.89 -16.63
C SER A 163 -12.91 8.64 -16.27
N GLU A 164 -12.80 9.81 -15.67
CA GLU A 164 -13.94 10.63 -15.24
C GLU A 164 -14.83 11.08 -16.42
N GLN A 165 -14.24 11.25 -17.62
CA GLN A 165 -14.97 11.73 -18.79
C GLN A 165 -15.56 10.62 -19.67
N PHE A 166 -14.94 9.45 -19.72
CA PHE A 166 -15.27 8.43 -20.73
C PHE A 166 -16.00 7.19 -20.20
N ALA A 167 -15.90 6.82 -18.97
CA ALA A 167 -16.65 5.78 -18.28
C ALA A 167 -16.12 5.66 -16.83
N PRO A 168 -16.51 6.54 -15.92
CA PRO A 168 -15.85 6.70 -14.63
C PRO A 168 -15.85 5.43 -13.80
N GLU A 169 -16.97 4.72 -13.73
CA GLU A 169 -17.08 3.52 -12.88
C GLU A 169 -16.29 2.32 -13.43
N ALA A 170 -16.43 2.02 -14.71
CA ALA A 170 -15.79 0.86 -15.32
C ALA A 170 -14.27 0.99 -15.40
N ILE A 171 -13.76 2.16 -15.80
CA ILE A 171 -12.32 2.40 -15.91
C ILE A 171 -11.68 2.44 -14.52
N PHE A 172 -12.31 3.12 -13.56
CA PHE A 172 -11.82 3.18 -12.18
C PHE A 172 -11.73 1.78 -11.56
N THR A 173 -12.79 0.98 -11.67
CA THR A 173 -12.83 -0.38 -11.13
C THR A 173 -11.77 -1.28 -11.76
N ASN A 174 -11.57 -1.19 -13.08
CA ASN A 174 -10.54 -1.96 -13.78
C ASN A 174 -9.13 -1.53 -13.37
N LEU A 175 -8.86 -0.22 -13.26
CA LEU A 175 -7.57 0.29 -12.80
C LEU A 175 -7.27 -0.14 -11.35
N LEU A 176 -8.26 -0.09 -10.49
CA LEU A 176 -8.16 -0.55 -9.10
C LEU A 176 -7.86 -2.06 -9.04
N GLY A 177 -8.55 -2.85 -9.87
CA GLY A 177 -8.32 -4.30 -9.98
C GLY A 177 -6.89 -4.63 -10.45
N ILE A 178 -6.40 -3.95 -11.48
CA ILE A 178 -5.02 -4.10 -11.98
C ILE A 178 -4.01 -3.72 -10.88
N ALA A 179 -4.24 -2.62 -10.18
CA ALA A 179 -3.37 -2.17 -9.10
C ALA A 179 -3.35 -3.18 -7.95
N ALA A 180 -4.50 -3.68 -7.52
CA ALA A 180 -4.61 -4.69 -6.46
C ALA A 180 -3.91 -6.00 -6.86
N PHE A 181 -4.11 -6.48 -8.08
CA PHE A 181 -3.42 -7.66 -8.60
C PHE A 181 -1.90 -7.49 -8.58
N THR A 182 -1.42 -6.35 -9.11
CA THR A 182 0.01 -6.06 -9.15
C THR A 182 0.63 -6.04 -7.75
N MET A 183 -0.07 -5.48 -6.76
CA MET A 183 0.38 -5.46 -5.37
C MET A 183 0.53 -6.86 -4.78
N VAL A 184 -0.43 -7.75 -5.02
CA VAL A 184 -0.34 -9.14 -4.56
C VAL A 184 0.89 -9.83 -5.15
N VAL A 185 1.15 -9.66 -6.46
CA VAL A 185 2.35 -10.22 -7.12
C VAL A 185 3.64 -9.66 -6.51
N VAL A 186 3.69 -8.36 -6.23
CA VAL A 186 4.84 -7.73 -5.58
C VAL A 186 5.08 -8.32 -4.19
N TRP A 187 4.05 -8.47 -3.36
CA TRP A 187 4.17 -9.02 -2.01
C TRP A 187 4.56 -10.50 -2.02
N MET A 188 4.02 -11.30 -2.94
CA MET A 188 4.48 -12.67 -3.15
C MET A 188 5.96 -12.71 -3.50
N SER A 189 6.41 -11.82 -4.39
CA SER A 189 7.82 -11.70 -4.79
C SER A 189 8.72 -11.30 -3.61
N ILE A 190 8.27 -10.39 -2.75
CA ILE A 190 8.98 -10.00 -1.52
C ILE A 190 9.12 -11.20 -0.58
N CYS A 191 8.05 -11.98 -0.36
CA CYS A 191 8.08 -13.17 0.48
C CYS A 191 9.07 -14.22 -0.04
N LEU A 192 9.05 -14.50 -1.36
CA LEU A 192 9.97 -15.42 -2.00
C LEU A 192 11.43 -14.94 -1.94
N SER A 193 11.64 -13.66 -2.20
CA SER A 193 12.99 -13.06 -2.15
C SER A 193 13.57 -13.13 -0.76
N GLN A 194 12.78 -12.82 0.26
CA GLN A 194 13.19 -12.90 1.67
C GLN A 194 13.49 -14.33 2.07
N PHE A 195 12.66 -15.30 1.67
CA PHE A 195 12.89 -16.72 1.94
C PHE A 195 14.19 -17.21 1.30
N ASN A 196 14.40 -16.92 0.01
CA ASN A 196 15.59 -17.35 -0.71
C ASN A 196 16.86 -16.68 -0.17
N PHE A 197 16.81 -15.38 0.13
CA PHE A 197 17.91 -14.65 0.73
C PHE A 197 18.35 -15.30 2.06
N ARG A 198 17.42 -15.56 2.97
CA ARG A 198 17.72 -16.17 4.27
C ARG A 198 18.25 -17.60 4.12
N ARG A 199 17.68 -18.37 3.19
CA ARG A 199 18.17 -19.72 2.89
C ARG A 199 19.61 -19.71 2.37
N GLN A 200 19.94 -18.81 1.47
CA GLN A 200 21.30 -18.66 0.95
C GLN A 200 22.27 -18.18 2.03
N TRP A 201 21.84 -17.24 2.87
CA TRP A 201 22.62 -16.73 4.00
C TRP A 201 23.06 -17.86 4.94
N TYR A 202 22.15 -18.72 5.33
CA TYR A 202 22.47 -19.87 6.19
C TYR A 202 23.30 -20.93 5.48
N LYS A 203 23.09 -21.15 4.18
CA LYS A 203 23.94 -22.07 3.41
C LYS A 203 25.40 -21.61 3.32
N GLN A 204 25.67 -20.32 3.40
CA GLN A 204 27.00 -19.74 3.45
C GLN A 204 27.64 -19.84 4.85
N GLY A 205 27.00 -20.50 5.81
CA GLY A 205 27.48 -20.65 7.19
C GLY A 205 27.36 -19.38 8.04
N ARG A 206 26.69 -18.33 7.53
CA ARG A 206 26.51 -17.05 8.25
C ARG A 206 25.42 -17.15 9.31
N LYS A 207 25.62 -16.43 10.42
CA LYS A 207 24.70 -16.43 11.55
C LYS A 207 23.65 -15.32 11.41
N LYS A 208 22.51 -15.50 12.14
CA LYS A 208 21.42 -14.53 12.19
C LYS A 208 21.87 -13.17 12.74
N GLU A 209 22.79 -13.17 13.68
CA GLU A 209 23.33 -11.99 14.38
C GLU A 209 24.12 -11.06 13.45
N GLU A 210 24.62 -11.59 12.33
CA GLU A 210 25.34 -10.82 11.32
C GLU A 210 24.40 -9.99 10.41
N LEU A 211 23.09 -10.24 10.49
CA LEU A 211 22.09 -9.44 9.77
C LEU A 211 21.77 -8.19 10.57
N GLY A 212 21.85 -7.02 9.95
CA GLY A 212 21.44 -5.76 10.58
C GLY A 212 19.98 -5.74 11.00
N PHE A 213 19.14 -6.48 10.29
CA PHE A 213 17.75 -6.74 10.67
C PHE A 213 17.36 -8.16 10.25
N ALA A 214 16.83 -8.92 11.19
CA ALA A 214 16.36 -10.28 10.95
C ALA A 214 14.88 -10.39 11.28
N ALA A 215 14.02 -10.49 10.26
CA ALA A 215 12.59 -10.74 10.45
C ALA A 215 12.39 -11.96 11.38
N PRO A 216 11.48 -11.84 12.37
CA PRO A 216 11.21 -12.92 13.32
C PRO A 216 10.57 -14.14 12.63
N LEU A 217 10.56 -15.28 13.34
CA LEU A 217 9.85 -16.50 12.96
C LEU A 217 10.14 -17.02 11.53
N PHE A 218 11.38 -16.87 11.06
CA PHE A 218 11.79 -17.53 9.81
C PHE A 218 11.84 -19.05 10.02
N PRO A 219 11.35 -19.89 9.08
CA PRO A 219 10.81 -19.57 7.74
C PRO A 219 9.28 -19.36 7.70
N ILE A 220 8.59 -19.36 8.82
CA ILE A 220 7.12 -19.40 8.91
C ILE A 220 6.50 -18.13 8.31
N VAL A 221 7.00 -16.95 8.68
CA VAL A 221 6.41 -15.66 8.25
C VAL A 221 6.41 -15.50 6.73
N PRO A 222 7.52 -15.68 5.98
CA PRO A 222 7.49 -15.53 4.54
C PRO A 222 6.64 -16.61 3.84
N ILE A 223 6.57 -17.82 4.39
CA ILE A 223 5.71 -18.88 3.83
C ILE A 223 4.24 -18.54 4.02
N LEU A 224 3.84 -18.16 5.24
CA LEU A 224 2.46 -17.75 5.50
C LEU A 224 2.08 -16.50 4.70
N GLY A 225 2.95 -15.50 4.61
CA GLY A 225 2.71 -14.32 3.80
C GLY A 225 2.47 -14.67 2.33
N PHE A 226 3.29 -15.57 1.76
CA PHE A 226 3.09 -16.04 0.40
C PHE A 226 1.76 -16.78 0.22
N ILE A 227 1.42 -17.69 1.14
CA ILE A 227 0.16 -18.46 1.10
C ILE A 227 -1.05 -17.52 1.21
N PHE A 228 -1.02 -16.56 2.14
CA PHE A 228 -2.12 -15.58 2.28
C PHE A 228 -2.29 -14.74 1.01
N CYS A 229 -1.21 -14.23 0.43
CA CYS A 229 -1.28 -13.53 -0.83
C CYS A 229 -1.83 -14.40 -1.97
N PHE A 230 -1.48 -15.68 -2.00
CA PHE A 230 -1.98 -16.62 -3.02
C PHE A 230 -3.45 -16.96 -2.84
N ILE A 231 -3.95 -17.09 -1.61
CA ILE A 231 -5.37 -17.39 -1.33
C ILE A 231 -6.26 -16.17 -1.62
N THR A 232 -5.75 -14.97 -1.40
CA THR A 232 -6.51 -13.73 -1.64
C THR A 232 -6.57 -13.34 -3.12
N TYR A 233 -5.86 -14.05 -3.96
CA TYR A 233 -5.89 -13.92 -5.41
C TYR A 233 -6.78 -14.95 -6.08
#